data_26ebe8eba5d3cfb1c6107761f50a4cb4
#
_entry.id   26ebe8eba5d3cfb1c6107761f50a4cb4
#
_cell.length_a   1.000
_cell.length_b   1.000
_cell.length_c   1.000
_cell.angle_alpha   90.00
_cell.angle_beta   90.00
_cell.angle_gamma   90.00
#
_symmetry.space_group_name_H-M   'P 1'
#
loop_
_entity.id
_entity.type
_entity.pdbx_description
1 polymer ?
#
loop_
_entity_poly.entity_id
_entity_poly.type
_entity_poly.pdbx_seq_one_letter_code
_entity_poly.pdbx_strand_id
1 'polypeptide(L)'
;VLLVALGGGLGAAGRFGVSLAFPARADAWPWATFGINVAGSLLIGVLAGWLARNPDAEPWRLFLGVGVLGGFTTFSAYSLETMRMIERNDWVGASTYSIGSVIAGLAAVAIGLAMAKRVLG
;
A
#
# COMPACT_ATOMS: atom_id res chain seq x y z
N VAL A 1 10.70 6.45 -17.26
CA VAL A 1 9.83 7.54 -16.78
C VAL A 1 8.39 7.34 -17.25
N LEU A 2 8.18 7.01 -18.53
CA LEU A 2 6.82 6.82 -19.04
C LEU A 2 6.09 5.66 -18.37
N LEU A 3 6.75 4.53 -18.16
CA LEU A 3 6.16 3.37 -17.48
C LEU A 3 5.75 3.73 -16.05
N VAL A 4 6.60 4.48 -15.34
CA VAL A 4 6.32 4.94 -13.98
C VAL A 4 5.13 5.91 -13.97
N ALA A 5 5.09 6.84 -14.92
CA ALA A 5 4.00 7.82 -15.02
C ALA A 5 2.65 7.16 -15.30
N LEU A 6 2.61 6.24 -16.27
CA LEU A 6 1.38 5.50 -16.61
C LEU A 6 0.94 4.62 -15.45
N GLY A 7 1.88 3.87 -14.87
CA GLY A 7 1.60 3.02 -13.72
C GLY A 7 1.14 3.82 -12.52
N GLY A 8 1.82 4.93 -12.23
CA GLY A 8 1.47 5.82 -11.13
C GLY A 8 0.08 6.40 -11.27
N GLY A 9 -0.28 6.81 -12.49
CA GLY A 9 -1.63 7.29 -12.78
C GLY A 9 -2.69 6.22 -12.53
N LEU A 10 -2.45 4.99 -12.98
CA LEU A 10 -3.36 3.87 -12.75
C LEU A 10 -3.47 3.54 -11.26
N GLY A 11 -2.33 3.51 -10.57
CA GLY A 11 -2.31 3.24 -9.13
C GLY A 11 -3.05 4.30 -8.33
N ALA A 12 -2.81 5.56 -8.63
CA ALA A 12 -3.49 6.68 -7.96
C ALA A 12 -5.00 6.67 -8.25
N ALA A 13 -5.40 6.37 -9.48
CA ALA A 13 -6.81 6.23 -9.85
C ALA A 13 -7.45 5.07 -9.09
N GLY A 14 -6.76 3.93 -8.97
CA GLY A 14 -7.22 2.79 -8.19
C GLY A 14 -7.40 3.13 -6.72
N ARG A 15 -6.44 3.83 -6.13
CA ARG A 15 -6.53 4.29 -4.75
C ARG A 15 -7.74 5.20 -4.54
N PHE A 16 -7.93 6.15 -5.45
CA PHE A 16 -9.09 7.04 -5.38
C PHE A 16 -10.40 6.25 -5.48
N GLY A 17 -10.45 5.24 -6.36
CA GLY A 17 -11.62 4.37 -6.50
C GLY A 17 -11.96 3.63 -5.21
N VAL A 18 -10.95 3.12 -4.50
CA VAL A 18 -11.17 2.49 -3.19
C VAL A 18 -11.70 3.51 -2.19
N SER A 19 -11.18 4.73 -2.20
CA SER A 19 -11.66 5.80 -1.32
C SER A 19 -13.12 6.16 -1.59
N LEU A 20 -13.56 6.09 -2.84
CA LEU A 20 -14.96 6.33 -3.19
C LEU A 20 -15.87 5.20 -2.69
N ALA A 21 -15.38 3.94 -2.77
CA ALA A 21 -16.14 2.78 -2.32
C ALA A 21 -16.23 2.72 -0.80
N PHE A 22 -15.22 3.21 -0.10
CA PHE A 22 -15.16 3.21 1.36
C PHE A 22 -14.88 4.63 1.87
N PRO A 23 -15.89 5.53 1.82
CA PRO A 23 -15.69 6.93 2.18
C PRO A 23 -15.22 7.10 3.62
N ALA A 24 -14.24 7.97 3.81
CA ALA A 24 -13.74 8.29 5.13
C ALA A 24 -14.77 9.11 5.90
N ARG A 25 -15.05 8.70 7.15
CA ARG A 25 -15.84 9.48 8.09
C ARG A 25 -14.90 10.20 9.03
N ALA A 26 -15.25 11.43 9.41
CA ALA A 26 -14.38 12.28 10.20
C ALA A 26 -13.98 11.66 11.56
N ASP A 27 -14.85 10.82 12.11
CA ASP A 27 -14.69 10.20 13.44
C ASP A 27 -14.40 8.69 13.39
N ALA A 28 -14.27 8.13 12.19
CA ALA A 28 -14.07 6.69 12.02
C ALA A 28 -12.58 6.36 11.79
N TRP A 29 -12.24 5.12 12.11
CA TRP A 29 -10.92 4.56 11.83
C TRP A 29 -10.72 4.49 10.31
N PRO A 30 -9.54 4.87 9.77
CA PRO A 30 -9.35 5.00 8.32
C PRO A 30 -9.12 3.66 7.62
N TRP A 31 -10.17 2.87 7.49
CA TRP A 31 -10.10 1.53 6.91
C TRP A 31 -9.66 1.51 5.46
N ALA A 32 -10.07 2.51 4.66
CA ALA A 32 -9.70 2.56 3.24
C ALA A 32 -8.18 2.66 3.07
N THR A 33 -7.54 3.62 3.74
CA THR A 33 -6.08 3.80 3.68
C THR A 33 -5.35 2.59 4.24
N PHE A 34 -5.84 2.04 5.35
CA PHE A 34 -5.27 0.83 5.94
C PHE A 34 -5.29 -0.32 4.94
N GLY A 35 -6.45 -0.59 4.34
CA GLY A 35 -6.62 -1.65 3.35
C GLY A 35 -5.77 -1.45 2.10
N ILE A 36 -5.70 -0.22 1.60
CA ILE A 36 -4.88 0.14 0.44
C ILE A 36 -3.40 -0.18 0.72
N ASN A 37 -2.90 0.27 1.86
CA ASN A 37 -1.48 0.10 2.20
C ASN A 37 -1.15 -1.36 2.50
N VAL A 38 -2.04 -2.10 3.16
CA VAL A 38 -1.82 -3.53 3.43
C VAL A 38 -1.88 -4.34 2.14
N ALA A 39 -2.89 -4.10 1.30
CA ALA A 39 -3.00 -4.78 0.01
C ALA A 39 -1.80 -4.47 -0.88
N GLY A 40 -1.41 -3.21 -0.95
CA GLY A 40 -0.23 -2.80 -1.72
C GLY A 40 1.06 -3.43 -1.19
N SER A 41 1.20 -3.57 0.12
CA SER A 41 2.34 -4.22 0.75
C SER A 41 2.39 -5.71 0.42
N LEU A 42 1.24 -6.39 0.41
CA LEU A 42 1.17 -7.78 -0.02
C LEU A 42 1.62 -7.92 -1.48
N LEU A 43 1.09 -7.07 -2.34
CA LEU A 43 1.39 -7.12 -3.78
C LEU A 43 2.84 -6.79 -4.07
N ILE A 44 3.44 -5.81 -3.36
CA ILE A 44 4.86 -5.50 -3.57
C ILE A 44 5.75 -6.66 -3.09
N GLY A 45 5.33 -7.38 -2.05
CA GLY A 45 6.03 -8.58 -1.60
C GLY A 45 6.02 -9.67 -2.67
N VAL A 46 4.85 -9.93 -3.26
CA VAL A 46 4.72 -10.91 -4.36
C VAL A 46 5.57 -10.46 -5.55
N LEU A 47 5.47 -9.22 -5.95
CA LEU A 47 6.24 -8.68 -7.07
C LEU A 47 7.75 -8.77 -6.83
N ALA A 48 8.20 -8.39 -5.64
CA ALA A 48 9.62 -8.45 -5.29
C ALA A 48 10.15 -9.88 -5.34
N GLY A 49 9.37 -10.84 -4.88
CA GLY A 49 9.73 -12.24 -4.95
C GLY A 49 9.84 -12.74 -6.39
N TRP A 50 8.90 -12.32 -7.25
CA TRP A 50 8.95 -12.65 -8.66
C TRP A 50 10.15 -12.01 -9.36
N LEU A 51 10.41 -10.74 -9.09
CA LEU A 51 11.51 -9.99 -9.70
C LEU A 51 12.88 -10.59 -9.33
N ALA A 52 13.02 -11.12 -8.12
CA ALA A 52 14.25 -11.75 -7.70
C ALA A 52 14.62 -12.96 -8.57
N ARG A 53 13.62 -13.59 -9.19
CA ARG A 53 13.80 -14.74 -10.08
C ARG A 53 13.80 -14.36 -11.55
N ASN A 54 13.50 -13.10 -11.86
CA ASN A 54 13.40 -12.59 -13.22
C ASN A 54 14.16 -11.27 -13.33
N PRO A 55 15.51 -11.31 -13.24
CA PRO A 55 16.33 -10.08 -13.19
C PRO A 55 16.20 -9.20 -14.44
N ASP A 56 15.73 -9.77 -15.55
CA ASP A 56 15.55 -9.04 -16.80
C ASP A 56 14.18 -8.36 -16.91
N ALA A 57 13.37 -8.43 -15.87
CA ALA A 57 12.01 -7.90 -15.86
C ALA A 57 11.95 -6.43 -15.38
N GLU A 58 12.97 -5.62 -15.69
CA GLU A 58 13.04 -4.22 -15.26
C GLU A 58 11.83 -3.38 -15.68
N PRO A 59 11.28 -3.51 -16.90
CA PRO A 59 10.07 -2.76 -17.25
C PRO A 59 8.89 -3.05 -16.31
N TRP A 60 8.74 -4.28 -15.86
CA TRP A 60 7.68 -4.68 -14.93
C TRP A 60 7.92 -4.11 -13.53
N ARG A 61 9.19 -4.06 -13.10
CA ARG A 61 9.53 -3.41 -11.83
C ARG A 61 9.13 -1.94 -11.85
N LEU A 62 9.43 -1.25 -12.94
CA LEU A 62 9.11 0.18 -13.09
C LEU A 62 7.60 0.39 -13.18
N PHE A 63 6.93 -0.36 -14.02
CA PHE A 63 5.49 -0.16 -14.24
C PHE A 63 4.66 -0.58 -13.03
N LEU A 64 4.82 -1.80 -12.55
CA LEU A 64 4.01 -2.34 -11.45
C LEU A 64 4.50 -1.88 -10.09
N GLY A 65 5.81 -1.94 -9.83
CA GLY A 65 6.37 -1.63 -8.53
C GLY A 65 6.41 -0.13 -8.24
N VAL A 66 7.23 0.58 -8.99
CA VAL A 66 7.39 2.03 -8.79
C VAL A 66 6.13 2.77 -9.21
N GLY A 67 5.52 2.39 -10.34
CA GLY A 67 4.34 3.03 -10.88
C GLY A 67 3.05 2.64 -10.15
N VAL A 68 2.48 1.49 -10.50
CA VAL A 68 1.14 1.10 -10.01
C VAL A 68 1.09 1.03 -8.49
N LEU A 69 1.96 0.25 -7.87
CA LEU A 69 1.93 0.09 -6.41
C LEU A 69 2.41 1.35 -5.69
N GLY A 70 3.39 2.05 -6.26
CA GLY A 70 3.83 3.34 -5.72
C GLY A 70 2.73 4.39 -5.72
N GLY A 71 1.92 4.45 -6.78
CA GLY A 71 0.78 5.37 -6.86
C GLY A 71 -0.43 4.90 -6.04
N PHE A 72 -0.59 3.59 -5.90
CA PHE A 72 -1.71 3.02 -5.14
C PHE A 72 -1.56 3.22 -3.64
N THR A 73 -0.38 2.97 -3.08
CA THR A 73 -0.11 3.12 -1.64
C THR A 73 0.16 4.57 -1.28
N THR A 74 -0.06 4.94 -0.01
CA THR A 74 0.10 6.33 0.39
C THR A 74 0.57 6.48 1.83
N PHE A 75 1.73 7.09 2.00
CA PHE A 75 2.25 7.48 3.30
C PHE A 75 1.67 8.82 3.76
N SER A 76 1.42 9.74 2.82
CA SER A 76 0.92 11.07 3.15
C SER A 76 -0.49 11.04 3.75
N ALA A 77 -1.40 10.23 3.18
CA ALA A 77 -2.74 10.07 3.74
C ALA A 77 -2.69 9.41 5.12
N TYR A 78 -1.85 8.40 5.27
CA TYR A 78 -1.60 7.72 6.55
C TYR A 78 -1.14 8.70 7.63
N SER A 79 -0.17 9.55 7.30
CA SER A 79 0.38 10.54 8.22
C SER A 79 -0.66 11.58 8.62
N LEU A 80 -1.41 12.09 7.65
CA LEU A 80 -2.44 13.10 7.90
C LEU A 80 -3.56 12.52 8.77
N GLU A 81 -4.02 11.32 8.49
CA GLU A 81 -5.09 10.68 9.25
C GLU A 81 -4.66 10.40 10.68
N THR A 82 -3.41 9.99 10.90
CA THR A 82 -2.84 9.80 12.23
C THR A 82 -2.84 11.11 13.01
N MET A 83 -2.37 12.19 12.37
CA MET A 83 -2.36 13.51 13.02
C MET A 83 -3.77 14.00 13.36
N ARG A 84 -4.74 13.75 12.49
CA ARG A 84 -6.13 14.13 12.78
C ARG A 84 -6.70 13.38 13.97
N MET A 85 -6.34 12.12 14.15
CA MET A 85 -6.71 11.36 15.35
C MET A 85 -6.09 11.96 16.60
N ILE A 86 -4.81 12.34 16.53
CA ILE A 86 -4.12 13.01 17.64
C ILE A 86 -4.80 14.34 17.98
N GLU A 87 -5.15 15.13 16.97
CA GLU A 87 -5.83 16.43 17.16
C GLU A 87 -7.20 16.26 17.82
N ARG A 88 -7.89 15.14 17.58
CA ARG A 88 -9.16 14.81 18.22
C ARG A 88 -8.96 14.20 19.61
N ASN A 89 -7.74 14.09 20.10
CA ASN A 89 -7.38 13.38 21.33
C ASN A 89 -7.75 11.89 21.30
N ASP A 90 -7.85 11.31 20.11
CA ASP A 90 -8.08 9.87 19.94
C ASP A 90 -6.73 9.15 19.91
N TRP A 91 -6.08 9.06 21.05
CA TRP A 91 -4.76 8.45 21.18
C TRP A 91 -4.78 6.94 20.95
N VAL A 92 -5.88 6.29 21.34
CA VAL A 92 -6.05 4.85 21.11
C VAL A 92 -6.15 4.58 19.61
N GLY A 93 -6.98 5.35 18.91
CA GLY A 93 -7.11 5.23 17.46
C GLY A 93 -5.81 5.55 16.74
N ALA A 94 -5.14 6.64 17.10
CA ALA A 94 -3.87 7.05 16.49
C ALA A 94 -2.79 5.98 16.68
N SER A 95 -2.65 5.43 17.89
CA SER A 95 -1.67 4.40 18.19
C SER A 95 -1.99 3.09 17.45
N THR A 96 -3.23 2.65 17.51
CA THR A 96 -3.68 1.42 16.85
C THR A 96 -3.48 1.50 15.35
N TYR A 97 -3.90 2.62 14.75
CA TYR A 97 -3.77 2.83 13.31
C TYR A 97 -2.32 2.92 12.88
N SER A 98 -1.52 3.76 13.53
CA SER A 98 -0.13 4.00 13.12
C SER A 98 0.73 2.76 13.31
N ILE A 99 0.69 2.15 14.48
CA ILE A 99 1.50 0.96 14.79
C ILE A 99 0.94 -0.26 14.05
N GLY A 100 -0.38 -0.42 14.06
CA GLY A 100 -1.04 -1.52 13.37
C GLY A 100 -0.77 -1.52 11.87
N SER A 101 -0.73 -0.34 11.24
CA SER A 101 -0.42 -0.21 9.81
C SER A 101 1.01 -0.67 9.50
N VAL A 102 1.97 -0.30 10.34
CA VAL A 102 3.37 -0.71 10.15
C VAL A 102 3.49 -2.24 10.31
N ILE A 103 2.94 -2.78 11.38
CA ILE A 103 3.00 -4.23 11.64
C ILE A 103 2.30 -5.01 10.53
N ALA A 104 1.08 -4.60 10.18
CA ALA A 104 0.30 -5.28 9.13
C ALA A 104 0.98 -5.17 7.77
N GLY A 105 1.57 -4.01 7.46
CA GLY A 105 2.30 -3.80 6.22
C GLY A 105 3.53 -4.70 6.12
N LEU A 106 4.33 -4.76 7.17
CA LEU A 106 5.50 -5.63 7.21
C LEU A 106 5.12 -7.11 7.10
N ALA A 107 4.07 -7.52 7.82
CA ALA A 107 3.56 -8.88 7.73
C ALA A 107 3.07 -9.19 6.32
N ALA A 108 2.36 -8.26 5.68
CA ALA A 108 1.87 -8.42 4.32
C ALA A 108 3.00 -8.60 3.31
N VAL A 109 4.06 -7.79 3.42
CA VAL A 109 5.25 -7.95 2.55
C VAL A 109 5.87 -9.33 2.75
N ALA A 110 6.04 -9.75 4.00
CA ALA A 110 6.62 -11.06 4.32
C ALA A 110 5.78 -12.20 3.73
N ILE A 111 4.45 -12.10 3.87
CA ILE A 111 3.52 -13.09 3.30
C ILE A 111 3.63 -13.09 1.77
N GLY A 112 3.67 -11.91 1.15
CA GLY A 112 3.80 -11.78 -0.30
C GLY A 112 5.08 -12.41 -0.82
N LEU A 113 6.20 -12.16 -0.15
CA LEU A 113 7.48 -12.78 -0.49
C LEU A 113 7.42 -14.30 -0.37
N ALA A 114 6.81 -14.80 0.70
CA ALA A 114 6.66 -16.24 0.92
C ALA A 114 5.76 -16.88 -0.14
N MET A 115 4.65 -16.22 -0.50
CA MET A 115 3.75 -16.69 -1.55
C MET A 115 4.47 -16.80 -2.89
N ALA A 116 5.24 -15.78 -3.27
CA ALA A 116 6.00 -15.77 -4.51
C ALA A 116 7.01 -16.91 -4.53
N LYS A 117 7.69 -17.14 -3.41
CA LYS A 117 8.67 -18.21 -3.29
C LYS A 117 8.04 -19.60 -3.48
N ARG A 118 6.83 -19.80 -2.92
CA ARG A 118 6.13 -21.08 -3.03
C ARG A 118 5.55 -21.32 -4.43
N VAL A 119 4.92 -20.30 -5.01
CA VAL A 119 4.14 -20.43 -6.23
C VAL A 119 5.00 -20.24 -7.47
N LEU A 120 5.92 -19.27 -7.43
CA LEU A 120 6.72 -18.87 -8.59
C LEU A 120 8.13 -19.42 -8.55
N GLY A 121 8.48 -20.03 -7.45
CA GLY A 121 9.81 -20.53 -7.23
C GLY A 121 10.03 -21.94 -7.58
#